data_74bdbf5b8dfe2430b3e2f1453660f08f
#
_entry.id   74bdbf5b8dfe2430b3e2f1453660f08f
#
_cell.length_a   1.000
_cell.length_b   1.000
_cell.length_c   1.000
_cell.angle_alpha   90.00
_cell.angle_beta   90.00
_cell.angle_gamma   90.00
#
_symmetry.space_group_name_H-M   'P 1'
#
loop_
_entity.id
_entity.type
_entity.pdbx_description
1 polymer ?
#
loop_
_entity_poly.entity_id
_entity_poly.type
_entity_poly.pdbx_seq_one_letter_code
_entity_poly.pdbx_strand_id
1 'polypeptide(L)'
;QTNKHLIIMALDNLTPDRDQQIIINISADRTAIVKGIAGSGKSLTLLKKAKQVSTFTTSYAIIVYTKSLKQFFVDELEEIGQSQEHVYYFEEWKRSPKPNVKYMFVDECQDFNSAEIDDFRAHGKYCWFFGDTNQSIMEFPNHPVQSVETTATQLGIHPQDLCINHRLTIENAKVGEYIQPESRLSFACIKHGPKPRLGKSNTQLD
;
A
#
# COMPACT_ATOMS: atom_id res chain seq x y z
N GLN A 1 7.32 17.12 24.27
CA GLN A 1 6.79 17.56 22.97
C GLN A 1 7.77 17.11 21.90
N THR A 2 7.66 15.87 21.48
CA THR A 2 8.50 15.25 20.47
C THR A 2 7.94 15.58 19.10
N ASN A 3 8.82 16.02 18.20
CA ASN A 3 8.56 16.38 16.80
C ASN A 3 7.61 15.41 16.05
N LYS A 4 6.30 15.57 16.18
CA LYS A 4 5.28 14.94 15.33
C LYS A 4 5.22 15.55 13.92
N HIS A 5 6.00 16.58 13.63
CA HIS A 5 5.86 17.40 12.42
C HIS A 5 6.72 16.96 11.22
N LEU A 6 7.41 15.82 11.26
CA LEU A 6 8.40 15.51 10.21
C LEU A 6 8.02 14.40 9.22
N ILE A 7 6.85 13.80 9.33
CA ILE A 7 6.42 12.70 8.40
C ILE A 7 5.02 12.91 7.81
N ILE A 8 4.38 14.02 8.08
CA ILE A 8 3.07 14.30 7.50
C ILE A 8 3.30 14.84 6.09
N MET A 9 3.29 13.95 5.13
CA MET A 9 3.20 14.33 3.72
C MET A 9 1.76 14.72 3.47
N ALA A 10 1.42 16.00 3.57
CA ALA A 10 0.09 16.46 3.23
C ALA A 10 -0.28 15.91 1.84
N LEU A 11 -1.24 15.00 1.79
CA LEU A 11 -1.72 14.32 0.58
C LEU A 11 -1.96 15.28 -0.60
N ASP A 12 -2.36 16.52 -0.28
CA ASP A 12 -2.64 17.56 -1.25
C ASP A 12 -1.39 18.16 -1.89
N ASN A 13 -0.23 18.10 -1.21
CA ASN A 13 1.04 18.65 -1.69
C ASN A 13 1.84 17.65 -2.55
N LEU A 14 1.43 16.38 -2.61
CA LEU A 14 2.11 15.37 -3.40
C LEU A 14 1.51 15.31 -4.80
N THR A 15 2.31 15.71 -5.78
CA THR A 15 1.95 15.55 -7.20
C THR A 15 2.13 14.09 -7.59
N PRO A 16 1.04 13.40 -8.00
CA PRO A 16 1.14 12.03 -8.50
C PRO A 16 2.00 11.98 -9.77
N ASP A 17 2.77 10.91 -9.93
CA ASP A 17 3.39 10.62 -11.22
C ASP A 17 2.33 10.16 -12.25
N ARG A 18 2.80 9.87 -13.47
CA ARG A 18 1.92 9.46 -14.57
C ARG A 18 1.14 8.19 -14.25
N ASP A 19 1.80 7.17 -13.71
CA ASP A 19 1.18 5.86 -13.44
C ASP A 19 0.17 5.99 -12.29
N GLN A 20 0.53 6.71 -11.23
CA GLN A 20 -0.36 7.04 -10.12
C GLN A 20 -1.58 7.82 -10.61
N GLN A 21 -1.37 8.82 -11.49
CA GLN A 21 -2.47 9.63 -12.03
C GLN A 21 -3.43 8.81 -12.89
N ILE A 22 -2.92 7.88 -13.68
CA ILE A 22 -3.76 6.94 -14.46
C ILE A 22 -4.66 6.16 -13.51
N ILE A 23 -4.10 5.55 -12.44
CA ILE A 23 -4.84 4.76 -11.48
C ILE A 23 -5.87 5.61 -10.73
N ILE A 24 -5.50 6.83 -10.30
CA ILE A 24 -6.42 7.76 -9.64
C ILE A 24 -7.61 8.11 -10.54
N ASN A 25 -7.38 8.26 -11.84
CA ASN A 25 -8.41 8.63 -12.82
C ASN A 25 -9.31 7.46 -13.25
N ILE A 26 -8.92 6.20 -13.01
CA ILE A 26 -9.81 5.06 -13.28
C ILE A 26 -11.07 5.18 -12.41
N SER A 27 -12.24 4.88 -12.96
CA SER A 27 -13.50 4.88 -12.20
C SER A 27 -13.38 3.96 -10.96
N ALA A 28 -13.84 4.44 -9.80
CA ALA A 28 -13.89 3.62 -8.59
C ALA A 28 -14.96 2.51 -8.67
N ASP A 29 -15.95 2.63 -9.56
CA ASP A 29 -17.05 1.67 -9.76
C ASP A 29 -16.59 0.40 -10.50
N ARG A 30 -15.46 -0.18 -10.06
CA ARG A 30 -14.92 -1.46 -10.53
C ARG A 30 -13.99 -2.07 -9.50
N THR A 31 -13.83 -3.39 -9.55
CA THR A 31 -12.77 -4.08 -8.82
C THR A 31 -11.45 -3.96 -9.60
N ALA A 32 -10.37 -3.66 -8.90
CA ALA A 32 -9.05 -3.49 -9.50
C ALA A 32 -7.93 -3.99 -8.57
N ILE A 33 -6.79 -4.33 -9.14
CA ILE A 33 -5.53 -4.59 -8.43
C ILE A 33 -4.49 -3.59 -8.91
N VAL A 34 -3.77 -3.01 -7.96
CA VAL A 34 -2.63 -2.13 -8.18
C VAL A 34 -1.39 -2.82 -7.62
N LYS A 35 -0.50 -3.21 -8.52
CA LYS A 35 0.80 -3.78 -8.20
C LYS A 35 1.84 -2.68 -8.24
N GLY A 36 2.69 -2.58 -7.23
CA GLY A 36 3.75 -1.59 -7.22
C GLY A 36 4.93 -2.04 -6.39
N ILE A 37 6.12 -1.70 -6.85
CA ILE A 37 7.37 -1.95 -6.12
C ILE A 37 7.42 -1.13 -4.82
N ALA A 38 8.36 -1.47 -3.94
CA ALA A 38 8.65 -0.68 -2.74
C ALA A 38 8.86 0.80 -3.08
N GLY A 39 8.18 1.69 -2.37
CA GLY A 39 8.32 3.14 -2.59
C GLY A 39 7.63 3.68 -3.84
N SER A 40 6.79 2.91 -4.53
CA SER A 40 6.04 3.39 -5.71
C SER A 40 4.80 4.24 -5.37
N GLY A 41 4.50 4.45 -4.08
CA GLY A 41 3.38 5.26 -3.65
C GLY A 41 2.02 4.55 -3.69
N LYS A 42 1.99 3.21 -3.53
CA LYS A 42 0.75 2.42 -3.42
C LYS A 42 -0.24 3.01 -2.41
N SER A 43 0.19 3.15 -1.15
CA SER A 43 -0.65 3.66 -0.06
C SER A 43 -1.09 5.11 -0.31
N LEU A 44 -0.23 5.95 -0.91
CA LEU A 44 -0.61 7.30 -1.34
C LEU A 44 -1.70 7.29 -2.42
N THR A 45 -1.54 6.41 -3.43
CA THR A 45 -2.53 6.27 -4.51
C THR A 45 -3.86 5.75 -3.97
N LEU A 46 -3.82 4.80 -3.02
CA LEU A 46 -4.99 4.31 -2.30
C LEU A 46 -5.71 5.46 -1.57
N LEU A 47 -4.96 6.24 -0.76
CA LEU A 47 -5.51 7.37 0.00
C LEU A 47 -6.14 8.43 -0.91
N LYS A 48 -5.47 8.81 -2.01
CA LYS A 48 -6.04 9.74 -2.99
C LYS A 48 -7.33 9.20 -3.62
N LYS A 49 -7.38 7.89 -3.88
CA LYS A 49 -8.57 7.22 -4.40
C LYS A 49 -9.70 7.19 -3.36
N ALA A 50 -9.39 6.86 -2.12
CA ALA A 50 -10.36 6.87 -1.02
C ALA A 50 -10.88 8.30 -0.75
N LYS A 51 -10.02 9.32 -0.78
CA LYS A 51 -10.42 10.73 -0.70
C LYS A 51 -11.40 11.09 -1.82
N GLN A 52 -11.13 10.68 -3.05
CA GLN A 52 -12.03 10.90 -4.18
C GLN A 52 -13.43 10.30 -3.92
N VAL A 53 -13.47 9.06 -3.41
CA VAL A 53 -14.73 8.38 -3.08
C VAL A 53 -15.45 9.07 -1.94
N SER A 54 -14.75 9.51 -0.90
CA SER A 54 -15.34 10.14 0.28
C SER A 54 -16.04 11.48 -0.02
N THR A 55 -15.76 12.11 -1.15
CA THR A 55 -16.44 13.35 -1.56
C THR A 55 -17.92 13.14 -1.93
N PHE A 56 -18.31 11.92 -2.28
CA PHE A 56 -19.68 11.64 -2.74
C PHE A 56 -20.38 10.49 -1.99
N THR A 57 -19.68 9.76 -1.11
CA THR A 57 -20.27 8.68 -0.31
C THR A 57 -19.47 8.40 0.96
N THR A 58 -20.17 7.99 2.01
CA THR A 58 -19.57 7.42 3.24
C THR A 58 -19.52 5.89 3.21
N SER A 59 -20.02 5.25 2.14
CA SER A 59 -20.06 3.78 2.00
C SER A 59 -18.73 3.25 1.47
N TYR A 60 -17.66 3.39 2.26
CA TYR A 60 -16.35 2.84 1.95
C TYR A 60 -15.65 2.32 3.21
N ALA A 61 -14.67 1.42 3.02
CA ALA A 61 -13.77 0.94 4.07
C ALA A 61 -12.34 0.83 3.53
N ILE A 62 -11.38 1.08 4.40
CA ILE A 62 -9.95 0.91 4.14
C ILE A 62 -9.44 -0.16 5.09
N ILE A 63 -8.88 -1.23 4.54
CA ILE A 63 -8.30 -2.34 5.30
C ILE A 63 -6.79 -2.25 5.20
N VAL A 64 -6.12 -2.24 6.34
CA VAL A 64 -4.67 -2.28 6.47
C VAL A 64 -4.25 -3.45 7.36
N TYR A 65 -3.06 -3.99 7.15
CA TYR A 65 -2.65 -5.20 7.86
C TYR A 65 -2.35 -4.95 9.35
N THR A 66 -1.69 -3.84 9.70
CA THR A 66 -1.21 -3.57 11.05
C THR A 66 -1.83 -2.34 11.70
N LYS A 67 -1.77 -2.28 13.06
CA LYS A 67 -2.18 -1.09 13.82
C LYS A 67 -1.36 0.16 13.48
N SER A 68 -0.07 -0.02 13.22
CA SER A 68 0.81 1.11 12.87
C SER A 68 0.43 1.72 11.52
N LEU A 69 0.08 0.88 10.54
CA LEU A 69 -0.47 1.35 9.26
C LEU A 69 -1.83 2.03 9.47
N LYS A 70 -2.71 1.47 10.32
CA LYS A 70 -3.98 2.13 10.64
C LYS A 70 -3.74 3.54 11.16
N GLN A 71 -2.83 3.72 12.13
CA GLN A 71 -2.54 5.05 12.68
C GLN A 71 -2.03 6.02 11.60
N PHE A 72 -1.15 5.56 10.72
CA PHE A 72 -0.68 6.38 9.59
C PHE A 72 -1.84 6.82 8.68
N PHE A 73 -2.73 5.89 8.30
CA PHE A 73 -3.89 6.21 7.46
C PHE A 73 -4.89 7.14 8.16
N VAL A 74 -5.08 6.97 9.46
CA VAL A 74 -5.93 7.85 10.28
C VAL A 74 -5.37 9.27 10.31
N ASP A 75 -4.07 9.42 10.59
CA ASP A 75 -3.42 10.72 10.67
C ASP A 75 -3.52 11.47 9.32
N GLU A 76 -3.32 10.76 8.19
CA GLU A 76 -3.43 11.33 6.83
C GLU A 76 -4.88 11.71 6.45
N LEU A 77 -5.88 10.90 6.88
CA LEU A 77 -7.29 11.20 6.62
C LEU A 77 -7.80 12.36 7.48
N GLU A 78 -7.36 12.47 8.74
CA GLU A 78 -7.71 13.60 9.61
C GLU A 78 -7.22 14.93 9.04
N GLU A 79 -6.01 14.97 8.46
CA GLU A 79 -5.47 16.18 7.84
C GLU A 79 -6.31 16.70 6.68
N ILE A 80 -6.97 15.80 5.95
CA ILE A 80 -7.85 16.14 4.84
C ILE A 80 -9.33 16.24 5.27
N GLY A 81 -9.60 16.24 6.59
CA GLY A 81 -10.94 16.40 7.15
C GLY A 81 -11.86 15.20 6.94
N GLN A 82 -11.30 13.99 6.78
CA GLN A 82 -12.07 12.75 6.59
C GLN A 82 -12.19 11.95 7.89
N SER A 83 -13.30 11.20 8.02
CA SER A 83 -13.54 10.36 9.19
C SER A 83 -12.63 9.14 9.24
N GLN A 84 -12.06 8.88 10.42
CA GLN A 84 -11.26 7.69 10.71
C GLN A 84 -12.07 6.41 10.86
N GLU A 85 -13.41 6.51 11.00
CA GLU A 85 -14.30 5.37 11.25
C GLU A 85 -14.28 4.32 10.12
N HIS A 86 -13.77 4.70 8.96
CA HIS A 86 -13.69 3.85 7.78
C HIS A 86 -12.36 3.06 7.67
N VAL A 87 -11.41 3.26 8.61
CA VAL A 87 -10.11 2.58 8.59
C VAL A 87 -10.08 1.45 9.60
N TYR A 88 -9.86 0.25 9.14
CA TYR A 88 -9.78 -0.97 9.94
C TYR A 88 -8.39 -1.60 9.79
N TYR A 89 -7.73 -1.97 10.90
CA TYR A 89 -6.65 -2.94 10.79
C TYR A 89 -7.24 -4.35 10.83
N PHE A 90 -6.54 -5.30 10.26
CA PHE A 90 -7.08 -6.60 9.92
C PHE A 90 -7.66 -7.40 11.11
N GLU A 91 -7.00 -7.40 12.26
CA GLU A 91 -7.53 -8.08 13.45
C GLU A 91 -8.81 -7.44 14.01
N GLU A 92 -8.96 -6.13 13.84
CA GLU A 92 -10.20 -5.42 14.17
C GLU A 92 -11.30 -5.80 13.18
N TRP A 93 -10.99 -5.82 11.88
CA TRP A 93 -11.92 -6.26 10.84
C TRP A 93 -12.46 -7.67 11.11
N LYS A 94 -11.61 -8.62 11.54
CA LYS A 94 -12.04 -9.98 11.87
C LYS A 94 -12.99 -10.06 13.06
N ARG A 95 -12.85 -9.17 14.04
CA ARG A 95 -13.56 -9.22 15.32
C ARG A 95 -14.80 -8.33 15.40
N SER A 96 -14.90 -7.36 14.51
CA SER A 96 -16.00 -6.38 14.49
C SER A 96 -17.13 -6.84 13.58
N PRO A 97 -18.36 -6.35 13.79
CA PRO A 97 -19.40 -6.45 12.77
C PRO A 97 -18.92 -5.79 11.48
N LYS A 98 -18.80 -6.58 10.42
CA LYS A 98 -18.27 -6.11 9.14
C LYS A 98 -19.34 -5.33 8.38
N PRO A 99 -19.10 -4.06 8.01
CA PRO A 99 -20.05 -3.33 7.20
C PRO A 99 -20.05 -3.81 5.76
N ASN A 100 -21.22 -3.83 5.13
CA ASN A 100 -21.30 -3.92 3.67
C ASN A 100 -21.11 -2.53 3.10
N VAL A 101 -20.09 -2.35 2.27
CA VAL A 101 -19.71 -1.05 1.71
C VAL A 101 -19.73 -1.08 0.18
N LYS A 102 -19.91 0.10 -0.42
CA LYS A 102 -19.82 0.22 -1.87
C LYS A 102 -18.37 0.08 -2.35
N TYR A 103 -17.41 0.65 -1.60
CA TYR A 103 -15.99 0.64 -1.96
C TYR A 103 -15.14 0.07 -0.84
N MET A 104 -14.32 -0.93 -1.17
CA MET A 104 -13.35 -1.55 -0.28
C MET A 104 -11.96 -1.28 -0.82
N PHE A 105 -11.08 -0.70 0.01
CA PHE A 105 -9.67 -0.49 -0.30
C PHE A 105 -8.82 -1.35 0.62
N VAL A 106 -7.94 -2.16 0.06
CA VAL A 106 -7.09 -3.10 0.82
C VAL A 106 -5.63 -2.79 0.52
N ASP A 107 -4.87 -2.38 1.52
CA ASP A 107 -3.43 -2.15 1.40
C ASP A 107 -2.65 -3.43 1.74
N GLU A 108 -1.47 -3.59 1.16
CA GLU A 108 -0.57 -4.75 1.32
C GLU A 108 -1.29 -6.09 1.10
N CYS A 109 -2.02 -6.20 -0.01
CA CYS A 109 -2.87 -7.37 -0.29
C CYS A 109 -2.08 -8.69 -0.40
N GLN A 110 -0.76 -8.67 -0.59
CA GLN A 110 0.10 -9.84 -0.56
C GLN A 110 0.25 -10.47 0.84
N ASP A 111 -0.19 -9.79 1.89
CA ASP A 111 -0.16 -10.30 3.27
C ASP A 111 -1.44 -11.03 3.67
N PHE A 112 -2.41 -11.17 2.75
CA PHE A 112 -3.67 -11.88 2.94
C PHE A 112 -3.73 -13.19 2.17
N ASN A 113 -4.50 -14.16 2.70
CA ASN A 113 -4.77 -15.41 2.02
C ASN A 113 -6.04 -15.33 1.15
N SER A 114 -6.30 -16.38 0.36
CA SER A 114 -7.45 -16.43 -0.56
C SER A 114 -8.80 -16.24 0.14
N ALA A 115 -9.00 -16.85 1.31
CA ALA A 115 -10.26 -16.74 2.04
C ALA A 115 -10.49 -15.32 2.58
N GLU A 116 -9.43 -14.62 2.96
CA GLU A 116 -9.48 -13.23 3.41
C GLU A 116 -9.78 -12.26 2.25
N ILE A 117 -9.21 -12.52 1.08
CA ILE A 117 -9.55 -11.78 -0.15
C ILE A 117 -11.02 -11.97 -0.51
N ASP A 118 -11.53 -13.20 -0.41
CA ASP A 118 -12.95 -13.48 -0.66
C ASP A 118 -13.86 -12.83 0.39
N ASP A 119 -13.44 -12.77 1.66
CA ASP A 119 -14.16 -12.06 2.72
C ASP A 119 -14.29 -10.56 2.40
N PHE A 120 -13.21 -9.91 1.95
CA PHE A 120 -13.27 -8.51 1.54
C PHE A 120 -14.23 -8.30 0.37
N ARG A 121 -14.22 -9.21 -0.60
CA ARG A 121 -15.15 -9.16 -1.76
C ARG A 121 -16.60 -9.40 -1.37
N ALA A 122 -16.84 -10.19 -0.35
CA ALA A 122 -18.21 -10.42 0.14
C ALA A 122 -18.82 -9.18 0.78
N HIS A 123 -17.99 -8.28 1.31
CA HIS A 123 -18.42 -7.06 2.00
C HIS A 123 -18.25 -5.78 1.16
N GLY A 124 -17.44 -5.80 0.10
CA GLY A 124 -17.22 -4.68 -0.82
C GLY A 124 -17.82 -4.91 -2.19
N LYS A 125 -18.68 -4.01 -2.67
CA LYS A 125 -19.20 -4.12 -4.04
C LYS A 125 -18.10 -3.93 -5.09
N TYR A 126 -17.20 -2.96 -4.85
CA TYR A 126 -16.03 -2.66 -5.68
C TYR A 126 -14.80 -2.69 -4.78
N CYS A 127 -13.87 -3.59 -5.06
CA CYS A 127 -12.69 -3.81 -4.23
C CYS A 127 -11.42 -3.37 -4.97
N TRP A 128 -10.62 -2.54 -4.32
CA TRP A 128 -9.33 -2.07 -4.80
C TRP A 128 -8.23 -2.65 -3.92
N PHE A 129 -7.41 -3.52 -4.50
CA PHE A 129 -6.32 -4.20 -3.81
C PHE A 129 -5.00 -3.57 -4.22
N PHE A 130 -4.16 -3.21 -3.25
CA PHE A 130 -2.83 -2.65 -3.45
C PHE A 130 -1.79 -3.58 -2.83
N GLY A 131 -0.73 -3.92 -3.57
CA GLY A 131 0.27 -4.85 -3.05
C GLY A 131 1.58 -4.88 -3.83
N ASP A 132 2.54 -5.61 -3.24
CA ASP A 132 3.87 -5.86 -3.81
C ASP A 132 4.28 -7.30 -3.52
N THR A 133 4.32 -8.13 -4.55
CA THR A 133 4.68 -9.55 -4.41
C THR A 133 6.06 -9.77 -3.76
N ASN A 134 6.99 -8.84 -3.97
CA ASN A 134 8.36 -8.94 -3.44
C ASN A 134 8.49 -8.52 -1.96
N GLN A 135 7.40 -8.05 -1.34
CA GLN A 135 7.38 -7.59 0.05
C GLN A 135 6.55 -8.49 0.98
N SER A 136 6.18 -9.69 0.55
CA SER A 136 5.45 -10.63 1.41
C SER A 136 6.37 -11.08 2.56
N ILE A 137 6.05 -10.64 3.78
CA ILE A 137 6.80 -10.94 5.01
C ILE A 137 5.95 -11.64 6.07
N MET A 138 4.65 -11.82 5.81
CA MET A 138 3.68 -12.35 6.78
C MET A 138 3.33 -13.82 6.51
N GLU A 139 4.23 -14.54 5.86
CA GLU A 139 4.03 -15.98 5.64
C GLU A 139 4.37 -16.76 6.91
N PHE A 140 3.37 -17.45 7.46
CA PHE A 140 3.50 -18.31 8.61
C PHE A 140 2.93 -19.72 8.27
N PRO A 141 3.38 -20.79 8.93
CA PRO A 141 2.91 -22.15 8.62
C PRO A 141 1.38 -22.32 8.61
N ASN A 142 0.68 -21.54 9.42
CA ASN A 142 -0.78 -21.57 9.55
C ASN A 142 -1.49 -20.40 8.82
N HIS A 143 -0.76 -19.57 8.09
CA HIS A 143 -1.28 -18.43 7.36
C HIS A 143 -0.56 -18.31 6.01
N PRO A 144 -0.92 -19.19 5.04
CA PRO A 144 -0.35 -19.12 3.72
C PRO A 144 -0.88 -17.87 3.01
N VAL A 145 0.02 -16.91 2.76
CA VAL A 145 -0.30 -15.70 2.00
C VAL A 145 -0.20 -15.96 0.50
N GLN A 146 -0.75 -15.06 -0.31
CA GLN A 146 -0.71 -15.22 -1.76
C GLN A 146 -0.11 -13.99 -2.45
N SER A 147 0.57 -14.21 -3.57
CA SER A 147 1.12 -13.14 -4.39
C SER A 147 0.02 -12.25 -4.98
N VAL A 148 0.39 -11.04 -5.37
CA VAL A 148 -0.52 -10.12 -6.08
C VAL A 148 -1.01 -10.75 -7.38
N GLU A 149 -0.17 -11.53 -8.07
CA GLU A 149 -0.52 -12.25 -9.30
C GLU A 149 -1.54 -13.36 -9.05
N THR A 150 -1.38 -14.08 -7.94
CA THR A 150 -2.35 -15.12 -7.53
C THR A 150 -3.70 -14.48 -7.22
N THR A 151 -3.71 -13.36 -6.49
CA THR A 151 -4.93 -12.58 -6.23
C THR A 151 -5.55 -12.08 -7.54
N ALA A 152 -4.75 -11.60 -8.49
CA ALA A 152 -5.23 -11.17 -9.80
C ALA A 152 -5.90 -12.31 -10.58
N THR A 153 -5.30 -13.49 -10.54
CA THR A 153 -5.87 -14.70 -11.16
C THR A 153 -7.19 -15.12 -10.50
N GLN A 154 -7.24 -15.13 -9.16
CA GLN A 154 -8.46 -15.42 -8.39
C GLN A 154 -9.60 -14.46 -8.75
N LEU A 155 -9.28 -13.19 -8.98
CA LEU A 155 -10.25 -12.15 -9.30
C LEU A 155 -10.59 -12.08 -10.81
N GLY A 156 -9.81 -12.73 -11.66
CA GLY A 156 -9.97 -12.68 -13.13
C GLY A 156 -9.69 -11.29 -13.71
N ILE A 157 -8.75 -10.53 -13.13
CA ILE A 157 -8.41 -9.16 -13.55
C ILE A 157 -6.90 -9.01 -13.76
N HIS A 158 -6.52 -8.05 -14.61
CA HIS A 158 -5.11 -7.69 -14.81
C HIS A 158 -4.71 -6.59 -13.85
N PRO A 159 -3.55 -6.71 -13.16
CA PRO A 159 -3.01 -5.66 -12.32
C PRO A 159 -2.70 -4.38 -13.11
N GLN A 160 -2.81 -3.24 -12.43
CA GLN A 160 -2.28 -1.96 -12.88
C GLN A 160 -0.93 -1.75 -12.19
N ASP A 161 0.11 -1.40 -12.93
CA ASP A 161 1.47 -1.31 -12.40
C ASP A 161 1.84 0.11 -11.99
N LEU A 162 2.53 0.23 -10.84
CA LEU A 162 3.24 1.42 -10.38
C LEU A 162 4.75 1.11 -10.43
N CYS A 163 5.43 1.63 -11.45
CA CYS A 163 6.79 1.24 -11.78
C CYS A 163 7.88 2.15 -11.20
N ILE A 164 7.53 3.36 -10.73
CA ILE A 164 8.50 4.37 -10.30
C ILE A 164 8.71 4.28 -8.78
N ASN A 165 9.97 4.17 -8.37
CA ASN A 165 10.34 4.24 -6.95
C ASN A 165 10.66 5.69 -6.56
N HIS A 166 9.81 6.28 -5.71
CA HIS A 166 9.97 7.64 -5.20
C HIS A 166 10.74 7.74 -3.88
N ARG A 167 11.03 6.59 -3.24
CA ARG A 167 11.64 6.53 -1.90
C ARG A 167 13.15 6.45 -1.98
N LEU A 168 13.69 5.54 -2.79
CA LEU A 168 15.10 5.29 -2.90
C LEU A 168 15.78 6.23 -3.90
N THR A 169 17.05 6.52 -3.64
CA THR A 169 17.94 7.08 -4.64
C THR A 169 18.56 5.97 -5.47
N ILE A 170 19.00 6.27 -6.70
CA ILE A 170 19.67 5.32 -7.59
C ILE A 170 20.88 4.68 -6.88
N GLU A 171 21.64 5.48 -6.13
CA GLU A 171 22.82 5.02 -5.41
C GLU A 171 22.48 4.02 -4.30
N ASN A 172 21.40 4.27 -3.53
CA ASN A 172 20.93 3.35 -2.49
C ASN A 172 20.33 2.07 -3.10
N ALA A 173 19.60 2.19 -4.21
CA ALA A 173 19.03 1.05 -4.91
C ALA A 173 20.09 0.10 -5.44
N LYS A 174 21.22 0.63 -5.96
CA LYS A 174 22.38 -0.16 -6.39
C LYS A 174 23.00 -1.00 -5.27
N VAL A 175 22.95 -0.54 -4.03
CA VAL A 175 23.40 -1.35 -2.88
C VAL A 175 22.46 -2.54 -2.66
N GLY A 176 21.14 -2.32 -2.77
CA GLY A 176 20.15 -3.41 -2.71
C GLY A 176 20.36 -4.44 -3.85
N GLU A 177 20.64 -3.98 -5.05
CA GLU A 177 20.95 -4.85 -6.21
C GLU A 177 22.21 -5.67 -6.02
N TYR A 178 23.17 -5.21 -5.20
CA TYR A 178 24.35 -6.00 -4.86
C TYR A 178 23.99 -7.25 -4.03
N ILE A 179 22.91 -7.15 -3.26
CA ILE A 179 22.36 -8.27 -2.45
C ILE A 179 21.43 -9.14 -3.30
N GLN A 180 20.59 -8.50 -4.13
CA GLN A 180 19.60 -9.16 -4.98
C GLN A 180 19.66 -8.59 -6.41
N PRO A 181 20.57 -9.09 -7.28
CA PRO A 181 20.82 -8.53 -8.61
C PRO A 181 19.61 -8.51 -9.54
N GLU A 182 18.74 -9.49 -9.45
CA GLU A 182 17.51 -9.60 -10.25
C GLU A 182 16.46 -8.56 -9.93
N SER A 183 16.57 -7.85 -8.80
CA SER A 183 15.58 -6.84 -8.39
C SER A 183 15.54 -5.61 -9.30
N ARG A 184 16.68 -5.27 -9.95
CA ARG A 184 16.85 -4.12 -10.86
C ARG A 184 16.23 -2.81 -10.32
N LEU A 185 16.25 -2.61 -9.00
CA LEU A 185 15.59 -1.50 -8.30
C LEU A 185 16.07 -0.12 -8.78
N SER A 186 17.35 0.00 -9.19
CA SER A 186 17.92 1.28 -9.63
C SER A 186 17.27 1.81 -10.91
N PHE A 187 16.77 0.93 -11.79
CA PHE A 187 16.05 1.34 -13.00
C PHE A 187 14.69 1.97 -12.72
N ALA A 188 14.10 1.64 -11.57
CA ALA A 188 12.83 2.22 -11.14
C ALA A 188 13.00 3.55 -10.38
N CYS A 189 14.23 3.89 -9.97
CA CYS A 189 14.52 5.10 -9.19
C CYS A 189 14.75 6.30 -10.10
N ILE A 190 14.17 7.44 -9.73
CA ILE A 190 14.30 8.72 -10.48
C ILE A 190 15.16 9.76 -9.76
N LYS A 191 15.55 9.49 -8.51
CA LYS A 191 16.30 10.41 -7.67
C LYS A 191 17.76 10.01 -7.56
N HIS A 192 18.66 11.00 -7.62
CA HIS A 192 20.04 10.85 -7.24
C HIS A 192 20.26 11.25 -5.77
N GLY A 193 21.25 10.65 -5.11
CA GLY A 193 21.60 10.94 -3.74
C GLY A 193 23.10 10.74 -3.49
N PRO A 194 23.58 10.98 -2.25
CA PRO A 194 24.95 10.73 -1.90
C PRO A 194 25.28 9.24 -2.02
N LYS A 195 26.54 8.94 -2.34
CA LYS A 195 27.01 7.54 -2.36
C LYS A 195 26.89 6.94 -0.95
N PRO A 196 26.26 5.76 -0.80
CA PRO A 196 26.21 5.05 0.47
C PRO A 196 27.61 4.78 1.01
N ARG A 197 27.77 4.90 2.33
CA ARG A 197 29.00 4.56 3.03
C ARG A 197 28.81 3.24 3.76
N LEU A 198 29.63 2.26 3.48
CA LEU A 198 29.68 1.02 4.25
C LEU A 198 30.61 1.24 5.44
N GLY A 199 30.05 1.15 6.63
CA GLY A 199 30.81 1.17 7.90
C GLY A 199 30.98 -0.26 8.43
N LYS A 200 32.15 -0.62 8.90
CA LYS A 200 32.38 -1.85 9.66
C LYS A 200 32.18 -1.51 11.15
N SER A 201 31.15 -2.08 11.77
CA SER A 201 31.01 -2.04 13.23
C SER A 201 31.85 -3.16 13.84
N ASN A 202 32.68 -2.84 14.82
CA ASN A 202 33.43 -3.84 15.60
C ASN A 202 32.64 -4.32 16.84
N THR A 203 31.44 -3.83 17.04
CA THR A 203 30.54 -4.26 18.12
C THR A 203 29.39 -5.07 17.50
N GLN A 204 29.28 -6.35 17.88
CA GLN A 204 28.01 -7.06 17.79
C GLN A 204 27.02 -6.30 18.71
N LEU A 205 25.91 -5.87 18.15
CA LEU A 205 24.76 -5.47 18.97
C LEU A 205 24.20 -6.77 19.54
N ASP A 206 24.33 -6.96 20.84
CA ASP A 206 23.63 -7.99 21.61
C ASP A 206 22.12 -7.76 21.58
#